data_b9d43b2e5b0e972d7a998bba123da0f1
#
_entry.id   b9d43b2e5b0e972d7a998bba123da0f1
#
_cell.length_a   1.000
_cell.length_b   1.000
_cell.length_c   1.000
_cell.angle_alpha   90.00
_cell.angle_beta   90.00
_cell.angle_gamma   90.00
#
_symmetry.space_group_name_H-M   'P 1'
#
loop_
_entity.id
_entity.type
_entity.pdbx_description
1 polymer ?
#
loop_
_entity_poly.entity_id
_entity_poly.type
_entity_poly.pdbx_seq_one_letter_code
_entity_poly.pdbx_strand_id
1 'polypeptide(L)'
;ASLVGSEMCIRDSYYVNMPSELTCDLTQKYGNIIMPENVSNIWMSEPELVELFGVIAPTLRSAIRNIYNSGALKEYEVQKYVRQENGYHADVFSFPMIGALAFRIDSFGAEQVRNAIFKRLYLRKEKTNIFFSLGINGWDMSNYQA
;
A
#
# COMPACT_ATOMS: atom_id res chain seq x y z
N ALA A 1 4.89 4.43 27.02
CA ALA A 1 4.04 3.49 26.27
C ALA A 1 3.50 4.10 24.97
N SER A 2 3.42 5.40 24.89
CA SER A 2 2.96 6.12 23.68
C SER A 2 3.99 6.18 22.56
N LEU A 3 5.20 5.75 22.79
CA LEU A 3 6.31 5.77 21.83
C LEU A 3 6.43 4.51 21.00
N VAL A 4 5.73 3.46 21.38
CA VAL A 4 5.84 2.15 20.76
C VAL A 4 5.47 2.18 19.28
N GLY A 5 4.48 2.95 18.89
CA GLY A 5 4.07 3.07 17.49
C GLY A 5 5.08 3.81 16.61
N SER A 6 5.74 4.85 17.10
CA SER A 6 6.72 5.61 16.32
C SER A 6 8.11 4.98 16.31
N GLU A 7 8.45 4.20 17.32
CA GLU A 7 9.70 3.45 17.38
C GLU A 7 9.63 2.14 16.60
N MET A 8 8.45 1.58 16.44
CA MET A 8 8.21 0.41 15.59
C MET A 8 8.23 0.74 14.09
N CYS A 9 8.27 2.00 13.70
CA CYS A 9 8.71 2.39 12.38
C CYS A 9 10.20 2.11 12.24
N ILE A 10 10.54 0.91 12.15
CA ILE A 10 11.75 0.25 11.65
C ILE A 10 12.97 1.14 11.46
N ARG A 11 13.15 2.05 12.35
CA ARG A 11 14.43 2.75 12.45
C ARG A 11 15.52 1.82 12.90
N ASP A 12 15.13 0.77 13.60
CA ASP A 12 16.09 0.21 14.52
C ASP A 12 16.62 -1.11 14.09
N SER A 13 16.29 -1.66 12.97
CA SER A 13 17.04 -2.88 12.71
C SER A 13 16.50 -3.83 11.67
N TYR A 14 15.34 -3.57 11.13
CA TYR A 14 14.73 -4.63 10.35
C TYR A 14 14.93 -4.49 8.83
N TYR A 15 15.37 -3.32 8.32
CA TYR A 15 15.45 -3.07 6.88
C TYR A 15 16.65 -2.22 6.50
N VAL A 16 17.75 -2.86 6.26
CA VAL A 16 19.06 -2.23 5.98
C VAL A 16 19.09 -1.37 4.71
N ASN A 17 18.07 -1.47 3.87
CA ASN A 17 18.03 -0.75 2.59
C ASN A 17 16.71 -0.04 2.29
N MET A 18 15.85 0.13 3.29
CA MET A 18 14.64 0.93 3.10
C MET A 18 14.84 2.33 3.64
N PRO A 19 14.47 3.36 2.88
CA PRO A 19 14.41 4.71 3.44
C PRO A 19 13.46 4.69 4.63
N SER A 20 14.02 4.87 5.83
CA SER A 20 13.29 4.84 7.10
C SER A 20 12.18 5.89 7.22
N GLU A 21 12.14 6.81 6.28
CA GLU A 21 11.18 7.91 6.25
C GLU A 21 9.80 7.50 5.70
N LEU A 22 9.72 6.37 4.99
CA LEU A 22 8.52 6.04 4.22
C LEU A 22 7.46 5.29 5.02
N THR A 23 7.88 4.46 5.95
CA THR A 23 6.96 3.69 6.78
C THR A 23 6.37 4.51 7.94
N CYS A 24 7.15 5.46 8.46
CA CYS A 24 6.70 6.37 9.51
C CYS A 24 5.65 7.38 9.02
N ASP A 25 5.67 7.71 7.75
CA ASP A 25 4.74 8.68 7.17
C ASP A 25 3.34 8.09 6.91
N LEU A 26 3.20 6.78 6.88
CA LEU A 26 1.90 6.12 6.75
C LEU A 26 1.12 6.04 8.06
N THR A 27 1.81 6.10 9.20
CA THR A 27 1.17 6.06 10.51
C THR A 27 1.35 7.38 11.21
N GLN A 28 0.35 8.24 11.17
CA GLN A 28 0.44 9.52 11.82
C GLN A 28 -0.35 9.65 13.11
N LYS A 29 0.20 10.54 13.95
CA LYS A 29 -0.50 11.10 15.09
C LYS A 29 -1.89 11.60 14.67
N TYR A 30 -2.92 11.18 15.37
CA TYR A 30 -4.33 11.59 15.17
C TYR A 30 -5.12 10.89 14.06
N GLY A 31 -4.71 9.70 13.64
CA GLY A 31 -5.52 8.89 12.74
C GLY A 31 -5.50 9.32 11.26
N ASN A 32 -4.63 10.23 10.90
CA ASN A 32 -4.42 10.60 9.50
C ASN A 32 -3.19 9.92 8.94
N ILE A 33 -3.35 9.24 7.82
CA ILE A 33 -2.26 8.66 7.06
C ILE A 33 -1.76 9.68 6.05
N ILE A 34 -0.47 9.99 6.10
CA ILE A 34 0.20 10.81 5.09
C ILE A 34 0.89 9.87 4.11
N MET A 35 0.61 10.07 2.84
CA MET A 35 1.31 9.36 1.78
C MET A 35 2.50 10.17 1.29
N PRO A 36 3.70 9.55 1.21
CA PRO A 36 4.86 10.18 0.61
C PRO A 36 4.64 10.43 -0.89
N GLU A 37 5.39 11.36 -1.46
CA GLU A 37 5.30 11.66 -2.89
C GLU A 37 5.61 10.46 -3.77
N ASN A 38 6.60 9.67 -3.39
CA ASN A 38 6.99 8.47 -4.12
C ASN A 38 6.51 7.19 -3.41
N VAL A 39 5.36 6.70 -3.81
CA VAL A 39 4.79 5.46 -3.25
C VAL A 39 5.49 4.19 -3.73
N SER A 40 6.29 4.26 -4.80
CA SER A 40 6.97 3.09 -5.37
C SER A 40 8.03 2.51 -4.43
N ASN A 41 8.51 3.31 -3.49
CA ASN A 41 9.52 2.90 -2.53
C ASN A 41 8.95 2.41 -1.20
N ILE A 42 7.61 2.39 -1.07
CA ILE A 42 6.96 1.91 0.15
C ILE A 42 6.98 0.38 0.15
N TRP A 43 7.60 -0.16 1.18
CA TRP A 43 7.59 -1.58 1.51
C TRP A 43 7.29 -1.74 2.99
N MET A 44 6.36 -2.61 3.33
CA MET A 44 5.96 -2.84 4.71
C MET A 44 5.99 -4.33 5.03
N SER A 45 6.42 -4.64 6.24
CA SER A 45 6.40 -6.01 6.76
C SER A 45 5.00 -6.40 7.26
N GLU A 46 4.83 -7.70 7.50
CA GLU A 46 3.59 -8.22 8.07
C GLU A 46 3.23 -7.56 9.41
N PRO A 47 4.14 -7.41 10.39
CA PRO A 47 3.79 -6.73 11.65
C PRO A 47 3.33 -5.29 11.47
N GLU A 48 3.96 -4.55 10.56
CA GLU A 48 3.56 -3.17 10.25
C GLU A 48 2.19 -3.10 9.59
N LEU A 49 1.89 -4.04 8.71
CA LEU A 49 0.57 -4.13 8.08
C LEU A 49 -0.52 -4.50 9.09
N VAL A 50 -0.21 -5.38 10.04
CA VAL A 50 -1.10 -5.71 11.15
C VAL A 50 -1.44 -4.47 11.97
N GLU A 51 -0.43 -3.66 12.28
CA GLU A 51 -0.61 -2.42 13.02
C GLU A 51 -1.37 -1.37 12.20
N LEU A 52 -0.98 -1.16 10.95
CA LEU A 52 -1.61 -0.20 10.04
C LEU A 52 -3.10 -0.47 9.85
N PHE A 53 -3.45 -1.71 9.59
CA PHE A 53 -4.84 -2.12 9.37
C PHE A 53 -5.62 -2.38 10.67
N GLY A 54 -4.94 -2.51 11.79
CA GLY A 54 -5.59 -2.82 13.08
C GLY A 54 -6.28 -4.19 13.07
N VAL A 55 -5.68 -5.18 12.42
CA VAL A 55 -6.19 -6.55 12.31
C VAL A 55 -5.20 -7.55 12.89
N ILE A 56 -5.65 -8.76 13.17
CA ILE A 56 -4.76 -9.84 13.61
C ILE A 56 -4.02 -10.48 12.43
N ALA A 57 -2.83 -11.00 12.66
CA ALA A 57 -1.98 -11.59 11.64
C ALA A 57 -2.67 -12.68 10.79
N PRO A 58 -3.46 -13.61 11.35
CA PRO A 58 -4.19 -14.60 10.54
C PRO A 58 -5.16 -13.97 9.54
N THR A 59 -5.85 -12.89 9.92
CA THR A 59 -6.76 -12.16 9.03
C THR A 59 -5.99 -11.52 7.88
N LEU A 60 -4.86 -10.88 8.17
CA LEU A 60 -3.99 -10.29 7.17
C LEU A 60 -3.47 -11.35 6.18
N ARG A 61 -2.94 -12.45 6.68
CA ARG A 61 -2.43 -13.56 5.84
C ARG A 61 -3.51 -14.16 4.96
N SER A 62 -4.72 -14.30 5.48
CA SER A 62 -5.87 -14.77 4.70
C SER A 62 -6.21 -13.81 3.57
N ALA A 63 -6.20 -12.51 3.83
CA ALA A 63 -6.45 -11.48 2.82
C ALA A 63 -5.36 -11.49 1.73
N ILE A 64 -4.07 -11.58 2.12
CA ILE A 64 -2.95 -11.69 1.17
C ILE A 64 -3.11 -12.93 0.28
N ARG A 65 -3.40 -14.08 0.87
CA ARG A 65 -3.62 -15.33 0.13
C ARG A 65 -4.78 -15.20 -0.86
N ASN A 66 -5.86 -14.56 -0.46
CA ASN A 66 -7.01 -14.33 -1.34
C ASN A 66 -6.67 -13.39 -2.51
N ILE A 67 -5.80 -12.40 -2.31
CA ILE A 67 -5.32 -11.52 -3.39
C ILE A 67 -4.51 -12.34 -4.40
N TYR A 68 -3.59 -13.18 -3.95
CA TYR A 68 -2.80 -14.05 -4.83
C TYR A 68 -3.68 -15.06 -5.57
N ASN A 69 -4.60 -15.72 -4.87
CA ASN A 69 -5.52 -16.69 -5.47
C ASN A 69 -6.45 -16.06 -6.52
N SER A 70 -6.80 -14.79 -6.36
CA SER A 70 -7.61 -14.07 -7.35
C SER A 70 -6.84 -13.67 -8.61
N GLY A 71 -5.51 -13.80 -8.59
CA GLY A 71 -4.64 -13.37 -9.69
C GLY A 71 -4.53 -11.86 -9.85
N ALA A 72 -5.06 -11.09 -8.91
CA ALA A 72 -5.03 -9.63 -8.97
C ALA A 72 -3.61 -9.06 -8.89
N LEU A 73 -2.76 -9.69 -8.09
CA LEU A 73 -1.35 -9.35 -7.96
C LEU A 73 -0.51 -10.63 -7.98
N LYS A 74 0.69 -10.54 -8.51
CA LYS A 74 1.64 -11.64 -8.54
C LYS A 74 2.64 -11.49 -7.40
N GLU A 75 2.86 -12.57 -6.68
CA GLU A 75 3.73 -12.58 -5.49
C GLU A 75 5.11 -11.97 -5.78
N TYR A 76 5.75 -12.38 -6.87
CA TYR A 76 7.10 -11.91 -7.23
C TYR A 76 7.19 -10.41 -7.56
N GLU A 77 6.07 -9.75 -7.83
CA GLU A 77 6.01 -8.30 -8.12
C GLU A 77 5.83 -7.47 -6.85
N VAL A 78 5.14 -8.01 -5.86
CA VAL A 78 4.65 -7.24 -4.71
C VAL A 78 5.19 -7.71 -3.36
N GLN A 79 5.91 -8.82 -3.32
CA GLN A 79 6.52 -9.36 -2.12
C GLN A 79 8.02 -9.54 -2.32
N LYS A 80 8.79 -9.21 -1.31
CA LYS A 80 10.24 -9.44 -1.26
C LYS A 80 10.61 -10.10 0.05
N TYR A 81 11.62 -10.92 -0.02
CA TYR A 81 12.20 -11.59 1.13
C TYR A 81 13.48 -10.86 1.53
N VAL A 82 13.46 -10.20 2.66
CA VAL A 82 14.55 -9.34 3.12
C VAL A 82 15.25 -10.00 4.31
N ARG A 83 16.57 -10.07 4.25
CA ARG A 83 17.38 -10.54 5.37
C ARG A 83 17.56 -9.43 6.38
N GLN A 84 17.25 -9.72 7.62
CA GLN A 84 17.44 -8.83 8.74
C GLN A 84 18.87 -8.91 9.30
N GLU A 85 19.32 -7.89 10.03
CA GLU A 85 20.64 -7.86 10.66
C GLU A 85 20.85 -9.01 11.66
N ASN A 86 19.78 -9.44 12.31
CA ASN A 86 19.80 -10.58 13.22
C ASN A 86 19.87 -11.94 12.52
N GLY A 87 19.99 -11.95 11.18
CA GLY A 87 20.06 -13.16 10.35
C GLY A 87 18.71 -13.78 10.00
N TYR A 88 17.60 -13.31 10.58
CA TYR A 88 16.27 -13.75 10.20
C TYR A 88 15.82 -13.10 8.91
N HIS A 89 14.84 -13.70 8.29
CA HIS A 89 14.23 -13.19 7.07
C HIS A 89 12.82 -12.72 7.35
N ALA A 90 12.42 -11.67 6.67
CA ALA A 90 11.06 -11.16 6.73
C ALA A 90 10.50 -10.91 5.33
N ASP A 91 9.24 -11.20 5.17
CA ASP A 91 8.50 -10.80 3.97
C ASP A 91 8.08 -9.35 4.08
N VAL A 92 8.31 -8.61 3.02
CA VAL A 92 7.88 -7.23 2.88
C VAL A 92 7.02 -7.07 1.64
N PHE A 93 6.01 -6.24 1.76
CA PHE A 93 4.98 -6.05 0.75
C PHE A 93 5.01 -4.64 0.20
N SER A 94 4.91 -4.52 -1.10
CA SER A 94 4.92 -3.24 -1.81
C SER A 94 3.60 -2.49 -1.71
N PHE A 95 3.60 -1.22 -2.08
CA PHE A 95 2.42 -0.37 -2.04
C PHE A 95 1.21 -0.92 -2.82
N PRO A 96 1.33 -1.56 -4.00
CA PRO A 96 0.19 -2.21 -4.65
C PRO A 96 -0.50 -3.26 -3.78
N MET A 97 0.26 -4.05 -3.00
CA MET A 97 -0.32 -4.99 -2.04
C MET A 97 -1.04 -4.27 -0.90
N ILE A 98 -0.45 -3.21 -0.37
CA ILE A 98 -1.07 -2.38 0.69
C ILE A 98 -2.40 -1.81 0.20
N GLY A 99 -2.43 -1.29 -1.01
CA GLY A 99 -3.64 -0.80 -1.65
C GLY A 99 -4.70 -1.89 -1.82
N ALA A 100 -4.33 -3.04 -2.35
CA ALA A 100 -5.26 -4.17 -2.52
C ALA A 100 -5.83 -4.66 -1.18
N LEU A 101 -5.01 -4.71 -0.13
CA LEU A 101 -5.46 -5.04 1.22
C LEU A 101 -6.43 -4.01 1.77
N ALA A 102 -6.17 -2.72 1.56
CA ALA A 102 -7.04 -1.65 2.03
C ALA A 102 -8.47 -1.72 1.45
N PHE A 103 -8.63 -2.27 0.25
CA PHE A 103 -9.93 -2.47 -0.38
C PHE A 103 -10.59 -3.81 -0.04
N ARG A 104 -9.86 -4.74 0.57
CA ARG A 104 -10.39 -6.06 0.96
C ARG A 104 -10.67 -6.21 2.44
N ILE A 105 -9.91 -5.52 3.26
CA ILE A 105 -10.06 -5.55 4.72
C ILE A 105 -11.08 -4.49 5.11
N ASP A 106 -12.03 -4.88 5.96
CA ASP A 106 -12.98 -3.96 6.57
C ASP A 106 -12.51 -3.63 7.99
N SER A 107 -11.77 -2.55 8.09
CA SER A 107 -11.25 -2.04 9.36
C SER A 107 -11.06 -0.53 9.29
N PHE A 108 -10.96 0.10 10.45
CA PHE A 108 -10.70 1.54 10.53
C PHE A 108 -9.37 1.92 9.86
N GLY A 109 -8.31 1.14 10.09
CA GLY A 109 -7.01 1.35 9.43
C GLY A 109 -7.11 1.26 7.90
N ALA A 110 -7.86 0.27 7.39
CA ALA A 110 -8.09 0.13 5.95
C ALA A 110 -8.86 1.33 5.37
N GLU A 111 -9.86 1.84 6.10
CA GLU A 111 -10.56 3.06 5.71
C GLU A 111 -9.63 4.27 5.62
N GLN A 112 -8.74 4.44 6.60
CA GLN A 112 -7.75 5.52 6.58
C GLN A 112 -6.81 5.43 5.38
N VAL A 113 -6.35 4.22 5.04
CA VAL A 113 -5.50 4.00 3.86
C VAL A 113 -6.28 4.33 2.58
N ARG A 114 -7.52 3.86 2.44
CA ARG A 114 -8.38 4.20 1.28
C ARG A 114 -8.56 5.70 1.14
N ASN A 115 -8.88 6.39 2.22
CA ASN A 115 -9.08 7.83 2.22
C ASN A 115 -7.79 8.58 1.82
N ALA A 116 -6.63 8.14 2.29
CA ALA A 116 -5.34 8.70 1.91
C ALA A 116 -5.05 8.50 0.41
N ILE A 117 -5.35 7.32 -0.14
CA ILE A 117 -5.23 7.05 -1.58
C ILE A 117 -6.13 7.98 -2.39
N PHE A 118 -7.42 8.09 -2.02
CA PHE A 118 -8.35 8.96 -2.72
C PHE A 118 -7.96 10.43 -2.61
N LYS A 119 -7.59 10.89 -1.43
CA LYS A 119 -7.12 12.27 -1.23
C LYS A 119 -5.95 12.60 -2.15
N ARG A 120 -5.00 11.68 -2.30
CA ARG A 120 -3.88 11.85 -3.21
C ARG A 120 -4.31 11.93 -4.67
N LEU A 121 -5.25 11.10 -5.10
CA LEU A 121 -5.79 11.13 -6.46
C LEU A 121 -6.49 12.46 -6.77
N TYR A 122 -7.30 12.96 -5.84
CA TYR A 122 -8.03 14.23 -6.02
C TYR A 122 -7.14 15.46 -5.93
N LEU A 123 -6.09 15.45 -5.10
CA LEU A 123 -5.19 16.59 -4.93
C LEU A 123 -4.07 16.67 -5.97
N ARG A 124 -3.98 15.70 -6.85
CA ARG A 124 -2.99 15.74 -7.93
C ARG A 124 -3.31 16.89 -8.86
N LYS A 125 -2.51 17.96 -8.80
CA LYS A 125 -2.68 19.19 -9.58
C LYS A 125 -2.41 19.02 -11.08
N GLU A 126 -1.78 17.95 -11.48
CA GLU A 126 -1.57 17.63 -12.88
C GLU A 126 -2.87 17.05 -13.44
N LYS A 127 -3.42 17.73 -14.43
CA LYS A 127 -4.52 17.23 -15.26
C LYS A 127 -4.01 16.04 -16.06
N THR A 128 -3.92 14.90 -15.42
CA THR A 128 -3.72 13.65 -16.15
C THR A 128 -5.08 13.29 -16.70
N ASN A 129 -5.30 13.56 -17.98
CA ASN A 129 -6.44 13.01 -18.69
C ASN A 129 -6.24 11.50 -18.74
N ILE A 130 -6.92 10.78 -17.85
CA ILE A 130 -6.97 9.33 -17.92
C ILE A 130 -7.94 9.00 -19.04
N PHE A 131 -7.42 8.75 -20.23
CA PHE A 131 -8.20 8.19 -21.31
C PHE A 131 -8.37 6.70 -21.03
N PHE A 132 -9.54 6.30 -20.60
CA PHE A 132 -9.94 4.91 -20.69
C PHE A 132 -10.29 4.63 -22.16
N SER A 133 -9.35 4.14 -22.91
CA SER A 133 -9.66 3.51 -24.19
C SER A 133 -10.35 2.18 -23.88
N LEU A 134 -11.66 2.22 -23.76
CA LEU A 134 -12.43 1.00 -23.92
C LEU A 134 -12.25 0.62 -25.38
N GLY A 135 -11.53 -0.44 -25.65
CA GLY A 135 -11.33 -0.99 -26.99
C GLY A 135 -12.64 -1.46 -27.60
N ILE A 136 -13.52 -0.52 -27.93
CA ILE A 136 -14.70 -0.76 -28.73
C ILE A 136 -14.20 -0.66 -30.17
N ASN A 137 -13.79 -1.80 -30.72
CA ASN A 137 -13.50 -1.91 -32.13
C ASN A 137 -14.74 -1.47 -32.91
N GLY A 138 -14.65 -0.35 -33.59
CA GLY A 138 -15.62 0.01 -34.62
C GLY A 138 -16.42 1.29 -34.46
N TRP A 139 -16.10 2.15 -33.48
CA TRP A 139 -16.72 3.49 -33.48
C TRP A 139 -15.76 4.50 -34.09
N ASP A 140 -16.06 4.81 -35.35
CA ASP A 140 -15.41 5.88 -36.04
C ASP A 140 -15.85 7.21 -35.41
N MET A 141 -14.90 7.89 -34.74
CA MET A 141 -15.15 9.17 -34.05
C MET A 141 -15.34 10.33 -35.05
N SER A 142 -15.29 10.06 -36.36
CA SER A 142 -15.44 11.08 -37.42
C SER A 142 -16.86 11.64 -37.52
N ASN A 143 -17.86 11.02 -36.87
CA ASN A 143 -19.25 11.45 -36.95
C ASN A 143 -19.74 12.27 -35.74
N TYR A 144 -18.87 12.61 -34.81
CA TYR A 144 -19.21 13.50 -33.70
C TYR A 144 -18.55 14.87 -33.86
N GLN A 145 -18.84 15.53 -34.95
CA GLN A 145 -18.69 16.97 -35.02
C GLN A 145 -20.03 17.61 -34.67
N ALA A 146 -20.05 18.10 -33.43
CA ALA A 146 -21.09 19.01 -33.03
C ALA A 146 -20.80 20.39 -33.60
#